data_a52110c4e207f79c1a47b2176c3d8910
#
_entry.id   a52110c4e207f79c1a47b2176c3d8910
#
_cell.length_a   1.000
_cell.length_b   1.000
_cell.length_c   1.000
_cell.angle_alpha   90.00
_cell.angle_beta   90.00
_cell.angle_gamma   90.00
#
_symmetry.space_group_name_H-M   'P 1'
#
loop_
_entity.id
_entity.type
_entity.pdbx_description
1 polymer ?
#
loop_
_entity_poly.entity_id
_entity_poly.type
_entity_poly.pdbx_seq_one_letter_code
_entity_poly.pdbx_strand_id
1 'polypeptide(L)'
;MTNQLYDSINVVPCHYKRQYIEWQDRGTSSGAPVAIHEADSDIISQTTRGKDYKDRLPNGNYLDNTASHFILIVGDNPETALISMKSTQLKVSRKWNSMMMGLKMQGKNGLFTPPTYSHIYKLSTVQMSNDKGTWFGWDVSKVGPVEDKSIYDMAKSFATSVGKGEIQAKHGTEEKTESSPY
;
A
#
# COMPACT_ATOMS: atom_id res chain seq x y z
N MET A 1 -13.74 13.10 6.93
CA MET A 1 -12.57 12.84 6.06
C MET A 1 -12.11 14.18 5.51
N THR A 2 -10.84 14.53 5.69
CA THR A 2 -10.28 15.76 5.12
C THR A 2 -9.84 15.45 3.69
N ASN A 3 -10.45 16.08 2.70
CA ASN A 3 -10.00 16.02 1.29
C ASN A 3 -8.77 16.93 1.11
N GLN A 4 -7.65 16.56 1.72
CA GLN A 4 -6.39 17.24 1.49
C GLN A 4 -5.73 16.71 0.22
N LEU A 5 -5.39 17.61 -0.70
CA LEU A 5 -4.62 17.31 -1.91
C LEU A 5 -3.13 17.56 -1.63
N TYR A 6 -2.32 16.55 -1.88
CA TYR A 6 -0.86 16.63 -1.72
C TYR A 6 -0.17 16.30 -3.04
N ASP A 7 0.79 17.11 -3.45
CA ASP A 7 1.71 16.75 -4.54
C ASP A 7 2.72 15.69 -4.10
N SER A 8 3.05 15.70 -2.81
CA SER A 8 3.92 14.71 -2.19
C SER A 8 3.72 14.68 -0.68
N ILE A 9 4.01 13.54 -0.08
CA ILE A 9 3.99 13.33 1.37
C ILE A 9 5.28 12.66 1.83
N ASN A 10 5.74 13.01 3.02
CA ASN A 10 6.80 12.29 3.72
C ASN A 10 6.17 11.24 4.62
N VAL A 11 6.66 10.02 4.54
CA VAL A 11 6.10 8.88 5.26
C VAL A 11 7.18 8.02 5.88
N VAL A 12 6.84 7.38 7.00
CA VAL A 12 7.63 6.30 7.61
C VAL A 12 6.88 4.99 7.34
N PRO A 13 7.47 4.03 6.61
CA PRO A 13 6.86 2.72 6.39
C PRO A 13 6.90 1.90 7.67
N CYS A 14 5.74 1.45 8.15
CA CYS A 14 5.61 0.73 9.42
C CYS A 14 5.47 -0.77 9.23
N HIS A 15 4.59 -1.18 8.31
CA HIS A 15 4.37 -2.60 8.04
C HIS A 15 3.97 -2.80 6.57
N TYR A 16 4.23 -4.00 6.05
CA TYR A 16 3.89 -4.39 4.68
C TYR A 16 3.14 -5.71 4.70
N LYS A 17 2.02 -5.77 3.95
CA LYS A 17 1.32 -7.01 3.65
C LYS A 17 1.03 -7.11 2.17
N ARG A 18 1.14 -8.31 1.62
CA ARG A 18 0.68 -8.63 0.28
C ARG A 18 -0.44 -9.63 0.39
N GLN A 19 -1.58 -9.33 -0.25
CA GLN A 19 -2.80 -10.13 -0.15
C GLN A 19 -3.50 -10.17 -1.49
N TYR A 20 -4.33 -11.18 -1.71
CA TYR A 20 -5.28 -11.22 -2.82
C TYR A 20 -6.64 -10.84 -2.29
N ILE A 21 -7.18 -9.73 -2.80
CA ILE A 21 -8.52 -9.24 -2.42
C ILE A 21 -9.51 -9.75 -3.45
N GLU A 22 -10.52 -10.48 -3.00
CA GLU A 22 -11.58 -11.04 -3.85
C GLU A 22 -12.73 -10.05 -3.97
N TRP A 23 -13.13 -9.80 -5.20
CA TRP A 23 -14.18 -8.84 -5.54
C TRP A 23 -15.22 -9.47 -6.46
N GLN A 24 -16.46 -9.05 -6.30
CA GLN A 24 -17.49 -9.18 -7.32
C GLN A 24 -17.35 -8.07 -8.38
N ASP A 25 -17.94 -8.27 -9.54
CA ASP A 25 -18.00 -7.22 -10.56
C ASP A 25 -18.81 -6.01 -10.06
N ARG A 26 -18.45 -4.83 -10.55
CA ARG A 26 -19.17 -3.59 -10.24
C ARG A 26 -20.62 -3.70 -10.66
N GLY A 27 -21.52 -3.28 -9.78
CA GLY A 27 -22.96 -3.33 -9.98
C GLY A 27 -23.67 -4.55 -9.35
N THR A 28 -22.90 -5.58 -8.92
CA THR A 28 -23.43 -6.73 -8.20
C THR A 28 -23.03 -6.76 -6.73
N SER A 29 -22.10 -5.89 -6.32
CA SER A 29 -21.54 -5.88 -4.97
C SER A 29 -21.91 -4.64 -4.15
N SER A 30 -21.88 -4.79 -2.83
CA SER A 30 -22.00 -3.69 -1.87
C SER A 30 -20.79 -2.74 -1.83
N GLY A 31 -19.77 -3.02 -2.67
CA GLY A 31 -18.51 -2.29 -2.66
C GLY A 31 -17.50 -2.74 -1.60
N ALA A 32 -17.84 -3.75 -0.80
CA ALA A 32 -16.91 -4.40 0.10
C ALA A 32 -16.25 -5.61 -0.60
N PRO A 33 -15.03 -6.00 -0.20
CA PRO A 33 -14.42 -7.24 -0.66
C PRO A 33 -15.25 -8.44 -0.20
N VAL A 34 -15.30 -9.48 -1.03
CA VAL A 34 -15.94 -10.76 -0.69
C VAL A 34 -15.08 -11.52 0.32
N ALA A 35 -13.78 -11.56 0.07
CA ALA A 35 -12.79 -12.20 0.93
C ALA A 35 -11.40 -11.58 0.77
N ILE A 36 -10.54 -11.82 1.75
CA ILE A 36 -9.13 -11.44 1.73
C ILE A 36 -8.33 -12.73 1.92
N HIS A 37 -7.46 -13.02 0.97
CA HIS A 37 -6.62 -14.20 0.97
C HIS A 37 -5.16 -13.79 1.17
N GLU A 38 -4.43 -14.53 2.00
CA GLU A 38 -3.01 -14.31 2.21
C GLU A 38 -2.19 -14.62 0.93
N ALA A 39 -1.00 -14.02 0.83
CA ALA A 39 -0.18 -14.11 -0.39
C ALA A 39 0.30 -15.54 -0.72
N ASP A 40 0.37 -16.42 0.27
CA ASP A 40 0.74 -17.83 0.17
C ASP A 40 -0.46 -18.76 -0.03
N SER A 41 -1.67 -18.20 -0.15
CA SER A 41 -2.89 -18.97 -0.44
C SER A 41 -2.85 -19.56 -1.86
N ASP A 42 -3.31 -20.80 -2.00
CA ASP A 42 -3.46 -21.45 -3.30
C ASP A 42 -4.58 -20.87 -4.18
N ILE A 43 -5.31 -19.85 -3.67
CA ILE A 43 -6.47 -19.26 -4.37
C ILE A 43 -6.13 -18.78 -5.78
N ILE A 44 -4.91 -18.26 -5.97
CA ILE A 44 -4.49 -17.76 -7.29
C ILE A 44 -4.40 -18.88 -8.34
N SER A 45 -4.07 -20.09 -7.94
CA SER A 45 -3.98 -21.25 -8.84
C SER A 45 -5.35 -21.67 -9.40
N GLN A 46 -6.44 -21.24 -8.74
CA GLN A 46 -7.81 -21.51 -9.14
C GLN A 46 -8.36 -20.49 -10.14
N THR A 47 -7.59 -19.45 -10.46
CA THR A 47 -8.01 -18.39 -11.36
C THR A 47 -7.71 -18.68 -12.81
N THR A 48 -8.54 -18.10 -13.69
CA THR A 48 -8.28 -18.04 -15.13
C THR A 48 -8.21 -16.57 -15.54
N ARG A 49 -7.22 -16.22 -16.38
CA ARG A 49 -7.08 -14.85 -16.89
C ARG A 49 -8.21 -14.51 -17.86
N GLY A 50 -9.05 -13.58 -17.49
CA GLY A 50 -10.15 -13.10 -18.32
C GLY A 50 -9.69 -12.17 -19.47
N LYS A 51 -10.56 -11.93 -20.44
CA LYS A 51 -10.33 -10.96 -21.54
C LYS A 51 -10.20 -9.52 -21.03
N ASP A 52 -10.74 -9.24 -19.86
CA ASP A 52 -10.65 -7.98 -19.13
C ASP A 52 -9.35 -7.84 -18.30
N TYR A 53 -8.42 -8.80 -18.47
CA TYR A 53 -7.14 -8.88 -17.74
C TYR A 53 -7.28 -9.07 -16.23
N LYS A 54 -8.44 -9.55 -15.75
CA LYS A 54 -8.64 -9.92 -14.35
C LYS A 54 -8.39 -11.42 -14.16
N ASP A 55 -7.86 -11.78 -13.00
CA ASP A 55 -7.69 -13.17 -12.58
C ASP A 55 -9.01 -13.61 -11.94
N ARG A 56 -9.83 -14.38 -12.68
CA ARG A 56 -11.18 -14.76 -12.29
C ARG A 56 -11.25 -16.15 -11.69
N LEU A 57 -11.98 -16.25 -10.59
CA LEU A 57 -12.33 -17.52 -9.93
C LEU A 57 -13.50 -18.20 -10.65
N PRO A 58 -13.71 -19.52 -10.43
CA PRO A 58 -14.84 -20.25 -11.03
C PRO A 58 -16.22 -19.68 -10.66
N ASN A 59 -16.34 -19.00 -9.51
CA ASN A 59 -17.57 -18.33 -9.06
C ASN A 59 -17.85 -16.99 -9.76
N GLY A 60 -16.96 -16.55 -10.68
CA GLY A 60 -17.05 -15.30 -11.41
C GLY A 60 -16.40 -14.10 -10.72
N ASN A 61 -16.08 -14.18 -9.44
CA ASN A 61 -15.34 -13.15 -8.74
C ASN A 61 -13.92 -13.00 -9.32
N TYR A 62 -13.26 -11.88 -9.02
CA TYR A 62 -11.87 -11.68 -9.45
C TYR A 62 -10.97 -11.33 -8.27
N LEU A 63 -9.69 -11.62 -8.44
CA LEU A 63 -8.66 -11.33 -7.45
C LEU A 63 -7.85 -10.10 -7.84
N ASP A 64 -7.73 -9.15 -6.92
CA ASP A 64 -6.75 -8.05 -7.01
C ASP A 64 -5.53 -8.39 -6.14
N ASN A 65 -4.37 -8.57 -6.78
CA ASN A 65 -3.11 -8.66 -6.07
C ASN A 65 -2.77 -7.29 -5.49
N THR A 66 -2.81 -7.16 -4.18
CA THR A 66 -2.71 -5.89 -3.46
C THR A 66 -1.52 -5.89 -2.51
N ALA A 67 -0.67 -4.90 -2.65
CA ALA A 67 0.42 -4.58 -1.73
C ALA A 67 -0.02 -3.46 -0.80
N SER A 68 -0.23 -3.78 0.46
CA SER A 68 -0.68 -2.86 1.50
C SER A 68 0.50 -2.36 2.32
N HIS A 69 0.78 -1.06 2.24
CA HIS A 69 1.80 -0.39 3.03
C HIS A 69 1.12 0.40 4.15
N PHE A 70 1.31 -0.02 5.37
CA PHE A 70 0.92 0.71 6.57
C PHE A 70 2.01 1.72 6.88
N ILE A 71 1.65 2.99 6.96
CA ILE A 71 2.58 4.11 7.03
C ILE A 71 2.20 5.07 8.14
N LEU A 72 3.18 5.84 8.61
CA LEU A 72 2.96 7.06 9.38
C LEU A 72 3.28 8.25 8.45
N ILE A 73 2.30 9.11 8.21
CA ILE A 73 2.51 10.38 7.49
C ILE A 73 3.19 11.35 8.45
N VAL A 74 4.31 11.92 8.02
CA VAL A 74 5.11 12.85 8.83
C VAL A 74 4.69 14.28 8.51
N GLY A 75 4.41 15.06 9.54
CA GLY A 75 3.99 16.46 9.45
C GLY A 75 3.75 17.03 10.84
N ASP A 76 3.14 18.21 10.92
CA ASP A 76 2.81 18.86 12.19
C ASP A 76 1.86 17.99 13.06
N ASN A 77 0.99 17.23 12.40
CA ASN A 77 0.11 16.25 13.06
C ASN A 77 0.33 14.89 12.39
N PRO A 78 1.27 14.07 12.90
CA PRO A 78 1.52 12.76 12.32
C PRO A 78 0.30 11.85 12.42
N GLU A 79 -0.04 11.16 11.33
CA GLU A 79 -1.19 10.25 11.28
C GLU A 79 -0.85 8.92 10.61
N THR A 80 -1.49 7.86 11.09
CA THR A 80 -1.36 6.53 10.48
C THR A 80 -2.26 6.41 9.27
N ALA A 81 -1.76 5.79 8.21
CA ALA A 81 -2.51 5.59 6.98
C ALA A 81 -2.18 4.25 6.33
N LEU A 82 -3.01 3.88 5.37
CA LEU A 82 -2.83 2.71 4.52
C LEU A 82 -2.73 3.15 3.06
N ILE A 83 -1.68 2.70 2.38
CA ILE A 83 -1.57 2.82 0.91
C ILE A 83 -1.67 1.44 0.31
N SER A 84 -2.70 1.23 -0.50
CA SER A 84 -2.90 0.00 -1.25
C SER A 84 -2.41 0.18 -2.68
N MET A 85 -1.36 -0.57 -3.04
CA MET A 85 -0.77 -0.57 -4.38
C MET A 85 -1.17 -1.84 -5.11
N LYS A 86 -1.80 -1.70 -6.28
CA LYS A 86 -2.24 -2.81 -7.13
C LYS A 86 -1.91 -2.55 -8.59
N SER A 87 -2.03 -3.58 -9.44
CA SER A 87 -1.79 -3.47 -10.89
C SER A 87 -0.41 -2.84 -11.19
N THR A 88 -0.37 -1.73 -11.92
CA THR A 88 0.87 -1.03 -12.30
C THR A 88 1.67 -0.52 -11.09
N GLN A 89 1.00 -0.23 -9.97
CA GLN A 89 1.63 0.25 -8.74
C GLN A 89 2.39 -0.84 -7.96
N LEU A 90 2.16 -2.12 -8.25
CA LEU A 90 2.96 -3.22 -7.68
C LEU A 90 4.45 -3.09 -8.01
N LYS A 91 4.79 -2.46 -9.14
CA LYS A 91 6.19 -2.15 -9.50
C LYS A 91 6.80 -1.16 -8.50
N VAL A 92 6.05 -0.13 -8.13
CA VAL A 92 6.49 0.89 -7.15
C VAL A 92 6.63 0.27 -5.77
N SER A 93 5.66 -0.56 -5.35
CA SER A 93 5.73 -1.30 -4.10
C SER A 93 7.00 -2.18 -4.03
N ARG A 94 7.33 -2.92 -5.10
CA ARG A 94 8.57 -3.72 -5.14
C ARG A 94 9.82 -2.86 -5.06
N LYS A 95 9.86 -1.72 -5.78
CA LYS A 95 10.96 -0.74 -5.69
C LYS A 95 11.14 -0.28 -4.24
N TRP A 96 10.06 0.10 -3.57
CA TRP A 96 10.11 0.56 -2.19
C TRP A 96 10.62 -0.51 -1.22
N ASN A 97 10.08 -1.73 -1.29
CA ASN A 97 10.54 -2.84 -0.48
C ASN A 97 12.05 -3.14 -0.72
N SER A 98 12.51 -3.11 -1.96
CA SER A 98 13.93 -3.31 -2.30
C SER A 98 14.81 -2.22 -1.70
N MET A 99 14.36 -0.96 -1.69
CA MET A 99 15.07 0.14 -1.05
C MET A 99 15.20 -0.08 0.46
N MET A 100 14.11 -0.50 1.14
CA MET A 100 14.14 -0.79 2.59
C MET A 100 15.04 -1.98 2.93
N MET A 101 14.94 -3.07 2.19
CA MET A 101 15.75 -4.27 2.41
C MET A 101 17.23 -4.07 2.09
N GLY A 102 17.55 -3.18 1.15
CA GLY A 102 18.91 -2.82 0.78
C GLY A 102 19.61 -1.92 1.78
N LEU A 103 18.89 -1.34 2.74
CA LEU A 103 19.51 -0.49 3.77
C LEU A 103 20.39 -1.34 4.68
N LYS A 104 21.59 -0.83 4.94
CA LYS A 104 22.54 -1.39 5.93
C LYS A 104 22.99 -0.29 6.87
N MET A 105 22.96 -0.59 8.16
CA MET A 105 23.46 0.28 9.21
C MET A 105 24.54 -0.45 10.01
N GLN A 106 25.51 0.30 10.48
CA GLN A 106 26.55 -0.22 11.34
C GLN A 106 26.04 -0.30 12.77
N GLY A 107 26.01 -1.51 13.32
CA GLY A 107 25.71 -1.78 14.72
C GLY A 107 26.94 -2.25 15.48
N LYS A 108 26.78 -2.53 16.76
CA LYS A 108 27.84 -3.07 17.62
C LYS A 108 28.40 -4.41 17.13
N ASN A 109 27.56 -5.23 16.52
CA ASN A 109 27.89 -6.60 16.06
C ASN A 109 28.06 -6.68 14.53
N GLY A 110 28.30 -5.55 13.84
CA GLY A 110 28.46 -5.50 12.40
C GLY A 110 27.27 -4.86 11.66
N LEU A 111 27.23 -5.06 10.35
CA LEU A 111 26.15 -4.51 9.51
C LEU A 111 24.84 -5.24 9.73
N PHE A 112 23.76 -4.51 9.85
CA PHE A 112 22.40 -5.06 9.95
C PHE A 112 21.41 -4.29 9.07
N THR A 113 20.31 -4.93 8.71
CA THR A 113 19.18 -4.26 8.04
C THR A 113 18.30 -3.63 9.12
N PRO A 114 18.15 -2.29 9.13
CA PRO A 114 17.30 -1.65 10.12
C PRO A 114 15.82 -1.97 9.88
N PRO A 115 14.96 -1.79 10.90
CA PRO A 115 13.53 -1.97 10.72
C PRO A 115 12.97 -0.97 9.69
N THR A 116 11.84 -1.29 9.08
CA THR A 116 11.23 -0.48 8.02
C THR A 116 10.97 0.95 8.47
N TYR A 117 10.58 1.14 9.73
CA TYR A 117 10.28 2.43 10.35
C TYR A 117 11.52 3.25 10.76
N SER A 118 12.71 2.86 10.31
CA SER A 118 13.95 3.60 10.60
C SER A 118 14.19 4.80 9.69
N HIS A 119 13.53 4.87 8.53
CA HIS A 119 13.78 5.90 7.53
C HIS A 119 12.50 6.52 7.01
N ILE A 120 12.62 7.79 6.62
CA ILE A 120 11.59 8.57 5.95
C ILE A 120 11.73 8.39 4.45
N TYR A 121 10.58 8.23 3.78
CA TYR A 121 10.46 8.20 2.32
C TYR A 121 9.50 9.29 1.87
N LYS A 122 9.76 9.83 0.69
CA LYS A 122 8.86 10.75 0.00
C LYS A 122 8.06 9.97 -1.03
N LEU A 123 6.75 10.06 -0.93
CA LEU A 123 5.81 9.62 -1.94
C LEU A 123 5.34 10.83 -2.73
N SER A 124 5.48 10.77 -4.05
CA SER A 124 5.04 11.82 -4.96
C SER A 124 4.05 11.25 -5.97
N THR A 125 3.09 12.05 -6.39
CA THR A 125 2.23 11.68 -7.49
C THR A 125 2.92 11.95 -8.82
N VAL A 126 2.86 10.98 -9.73
CA VAL A 126 3.40 11.10 -11.09
C VAL A 126 2.33 10.74 -12.10
N GLN A 127 2.26 11.52 -13.16
CA GLN A 127 1.38 11.23 -14.28
C GLN A 127 1.92 10.05 -15.09
N MET A 128 1.08 9.09 -15.35
CA MET A 128 1.36 7.89 -16.15
C MET A 128 0.35 7.82 -17.29
N SER A 129 0.76 7.28 -18.44
CA SER A 129 -0.11 7.10 -19.58
C SER A 129 0.23 5.85 -20.37
N ASN A 130 -0.77 5.32 -21.06
CA ASN A 130 -0.63 4.29 -22.08
C ASN A 130 -1.77 4.45 -23.10
N ASP A 131 -1.90 3.51 -24.05
CA ASP A 131 -2.92 3.53 -25.11
C ASP A 131 -4.36 3.52 -24.56
N LYS A 132 -4.57 3.22 -23.29
CA LYS A 132 -5.90 3.18 -22.64
C LYS A 132 -6.25 4.44 -21.87
N GLY A 133 -5.30 5.39 -21.73
CA GLY A 133 -5.53 6.65 -21.03
C GLY A 133 -4.39 7.11 -20.14
N THR A 134 -4.71 8.14 -19.36
CA THR A 134 -3.78 8.79 -18.44
C THR A 134 -4.30 8.66 -17.01
N TRP A 135 -3.41 8.40 -16.06
CA TRP A 135 -3.72 8.33 -14.64
C TRP A 135 -2.56 8.83 -13.80
N PHE A 136 -2.78 9.07 -12.53
CA PHE A 136 -1.74 9.37 -11.57
C PHE A 136 -1.39 8.13 -10.76
N GLY A 137 -0.11 7.96 -10.48
CA GLY A 137 0.42 6.90 -9.63
C GLY A 137 1.43 7.45 -8.66
N TRP A 138 1.86 6.63 -7.72
CA TRP A 138 2.92 6.96 -6.78
C TRP A 138 4.30 6.71 -7.39
N ASP A 139 5.25 7.57 -7.06
CA ASP A 139 6.67 7.27 -7.07
C ASP A 139 7.24 7.43 -5.67
N VAL A 140 8.35 6.71 -5.40
CA VAL A 140 8.98 6.67 -4.08
C VAL A 140 10.45 7.00 -4.17
N SER A 141 10.92 7.84 -3.24
CA SER A 141 12.33 8.16 -3.04
C SER A 141 12.68 8.15 -1.54
N LYS A 142 13.92 7.80 -1.22
CA LYS A 142 14.42 7.85 0.16
C LYS A 142 14.77 9.27 0.53
N VAL A 143 14.36 9.71 1.73
CA VAL A 143 14.73 11.01 2.31
C VAL A 143 15.92 10.86 3.25
N GLY A 144 15.78 10.08 4.33
CA GLY A 144 16.82 9.93 5.33
C GLY A 144 16.35 9.16 6.57
N PRO A 145 17.17 9.04 7.60
CA PRO A 145 16.78 8.40 8.85
C PRO A 145 15.70 9.20 9.57
N VAL A 146 14.91 8.52 10.41
CA VAL A 146 14.00 9.16 11.36
C VAL A 146 14.83 9.65 12.54
N GLU A 147 15.02 10.96 12.65
CA GLU A 147 15.80 11.60 13.73
C GLU A 147 14.92 11.92 14.95
N ASP A 148 13.64 12.22 14.72
CA ASP A 148 12.71 12.51 15.81
C ASP A 148 12.29 11.22 16.52
N LYS A 149 12.64 11.15 17.81
CA LYS A 149 12.30 9.99 18.65
C LYS A 149 10.80 9.76 18.77
N SER A 150 9.99 10.80 18.82
CA SER A 150 8.54 10.68 18.93
C SER A 150 7.95 10.01 17.68
N ILE A 151 8.37 10.45 16.49
CA ILE A 151 8.00 9.85 15.22
C ILE A 151 8.43 8.38 15.14
N TYR A 152 9.65 8.09 15.56
CA TYR A 152 10.17 6.72 15.60
C TYR A 152 9.32 5.82 16.51
N ASP A 153 9.02 6.28 17.73
CA ASP A 153 8.27 5.50 18.73
C ASP A 153 6.81 5.29 18.26
N MET A 154 6.19 6.28 17.64
CA MET A 154 4.86 6.16 17.02
C MET A 154 4.86 5.13 15.90
N ALA A 155 5.80 5.22 14.97
CA ALA A 155 5.91 4.30 13.84
C ALA A 155 6.19 2.85 14.30
N LYS A 156 7.05 2.67 15.30
CA LYS A 156 7.33 1.37 15.92
C LYS A 156 6.10 0.78 16.60
N SER A 157 5.35 1.58 17.36
CA SER A 157 4.12 1.15 18.01
C SER A 157 3.07 0.70 16.98
N PHE A 158 2.86 1.50 15.94
CA PHE A 158 1.95 1.17 14.86
C PHE A 158 2.38 -0.11 14.11
N ALA A 159 3.67 -0.23 13.77
CA ALA A 159 4.21 -1.44 13.14
C ALA A 159 3.96 -2.70 13.99
N THR A 160 4.10 -2.57 15.31
CA THR A 160 3.87 -3.68 16.26
C THR A 160 2.39 -4.08 16.30
N SER A 161 1.46 -3.12 16.38
CA SER A 161 0.01 -3.39 16.41
C SER A 161 -0.48 -4.03 15.11
N VAL A 162 0.01 -3.57 13.95
CA VAL A 162 -0.30 -4.20 12.67
C VAL A 162 0.28 -5.61 12.59
N GLY A 163 1.51 -5.80 13.03
CA GLY A 163 2.19 -7.10 13.01
C GLY A 163 1.50 -8.15 13.91
N LYS A 164 0.90 -7.72 15.01
CA LYS A 164 0.09 -8.57 15.90
C LYS A 164 -1.33 -8.82 15.38
N GLY A 165 -1.75 -8.17 14.29
CA GLY A 165 -3.10 -8.28 13.76
C GLY A 165 -4.17 -7.47 14.51
N GLU A 166 -3.76 -6.62 15.45
CA GLU A 166 -4.66 -5.70 16.19
C GLU A 166 -5.27 -4.65 15.24
N ILE A 167 -4.55 -4.30 14.17
CA ILE A 167 -4.97 -3.40 13.12
C ILE A 167 -4.93 -4.13 11.78
N GLN A 168 -6.05 -4.12 11.08
CA GLN A 168 -6.20 -4.76 9.77
C GLN A 168 -6.55 -3.72 8.70
N ALA A 169 -6.12 -3.99 7.46
CA ALA A 169 -6.50 -3.19 6.32
C ALA A 169 -8.01 -3.31 6.05
N LYS A 170 -8.71 -2.18 6.01
CA LYS A 170 -10.07 -2.12 5.49
C LYS A 170 -9.98 -1.76 4.01
N HIS A 171 -10.28 -2.71 3.13
CA HIS A 171 -10.40 -2.45 1.70
C HIS A 171 -11.86 -2.09 1.41
N GLY A 172 -12.10 -0.84 1.01
CA GLY A 172 -13.41 -0.38 0.56
C GLY A 172 -13.39 -0.05 -0.94
N THR A 173 -14.56 0.12 -1.53
CA THR A 173 -14.65 0.76 -2.86
C THR A 173 -14.22 2.21 -2.71
N GLU A 174 -13.42 2.67 -3.67
CA GLU A 174 -13.27 4.11 -3.87
C GLU A 174 -14.68 4.66 -4.15
N GLU A 175 -15.21 5.45 -3.22
CA GLU A 175 -16.42 6.21 -3.50
C GLU A 175 -16.14 7.04 -4.76
N LYS A 176 -17.02 6.90 -5.75
CA LYS A 176 -17.04 7.85 -6.85
C LYS A 176 -17.17 9.23 -6.22
N THR A 177 -16.17 10.06 -6.39
CA THR A 177 -16.39 11.51 -6.32
C THR A 177 -17.45 11.79 -7.36
N GLU A 178 -18.69 11.98 -6.91
CA GLU A 178 -19.71 12.57 -7.75
C GLU A 178 -19.13 13.87 -8.27
N SER A 179 -19.11 13.99 -9.59
CA SER A 179 -18.73 15.22 -10.25
C SER A 179 -19.61 16.33 -9.65
N SER A 180 -18.96 17.29 -9.00
CA SER A 180 -19.63 18.50 -8.54
C SER A 180 -20.43 19.10 -9.70
N PRO A 181 -21.70 19.46 -9.52
CA PRO A 181 -22.53 20.04 -10.56
C PRO A 181 -22.29 21.55 -10.71
N TYR A 182 -21.03 21.96 -10.80
CA TYR A 182 -20.65 23.33 -11.19
C TYR A 182 -19.45 23.30 -12.13
#